data_6b1d62932f489377c91fae2f831f1095
#
_entry.id   6b1d62932f489377c91fae2f831f1095
#
_cell.length_a   1.000
_cell.length_b   1.000
_cell.length_c   1.000
_cell.angle_alpha   90.00
_cell.angle_beta   90.00
_cell.angle_gamma   90.00
#
_symmetry.space_group_name_H-M   'P 1'
#
loop_
_entity.id
_entity.type
_entity.pdbx_description
1 polymer ?
#
loop_
_entity_poly.entity_id
_entity_poly.type
_entity_poly.pdbx_seq_one_letter_code
_entity_poly.pdbx_strand_id
1 'polypeptide(L)'
;NFLGRDLNTLTEFSEKFRKETGLKFVLSGTNPASIEEEKMEVLIRGGLVRIKMGFESGSDDVLKLFKRPVRTKQLRRAAETLSKFRGKMVAPAFEMIVDNPFESNEDLYRTIEFLDDIPGPFTVSMFSLQFMPGTALTEEVDDFKTVEEHIDKEYMFSYKPTAINLFVSIFAIIKPSHFLVKLIRRMIAGREDNCYPLIKNILYKL
;
A
#
# COMPACT_ATOMS: atom_id res chain seq x y z
N ASN A 1 1.93 3.54 17.11
CA ASN A 1 0.80 2.93 16.39
C ASN A 1 -0.45 2.94 17.29
N PHE A 2 -1.46 3.74 16.93
CA PHE A 2 -2.68 3.88 17.72
C PHE A 2 -3.46 2.56 17.86
N LEU A 3 -3.61 1.80 16.78
CA LEU A 3 -4.25 0.46 16.79
C LEU A 3 -3.50 -0.59 17.63
N GLY A 4 -2.25 -0.33 18.00
CA GLY A 4 -1.49 -1.19 18.91
C GLY A 4 -1.93 -1.08 20.38
N ARG A 5 -2.84 -0.15 20.72
CA ARG A 5 -3.41 -0.05 22.07
C ARG A 5 -4.36 -1.21 22.35
N ASP A 6 -4.58 -1.47 23.64
CA ASP A 6 -5.54 -2.47 24.09
C ASP A 6 -6.98 -2.03 23.76
N LEU A 7 -7.89 -3.01 23.77
CA LEU A 7 -9.29 -2.82 23.36
C LEU A 7 -10.02 -1.83 24.30
N ASN A 8 -9.70 -1.82 25.59
CA ASN A 8 -10.35 -0.93 26.55
C ASN A 8 -10.00 0.53 26.27
N THR A 9 -8.71 0.82 26.02
CA THR A 9 -8.24 2.16 25.62
C THR A 9 -8.93 2.64 24.34
N LEU A 10 -9.08 1.75 23.35
CA LEU A 10 -9.74 2.11 22.08
C LEU A 10 -11.24 2.32 22.27
N THR A 11 -11.87 1.58 23.18
CA THR A 11 -13.29 1.73 23.50
C THR A 11 -13.54 3.08 24.19
N GLU A 12 -12.75 3.40 25.21
CA GLU A 12 -12.84 4.69 25.92
C GLU A 12 -12.63 5.86 24.96
N PHE A 13 -11.61 5.78 24.11
CA PHE A 13 -11.37 6.80 23.08
C PHE A 13 -12.59 6.95 22.16
N SER A 14 -13.13 5.84 21.65
CA SER A 14 -14.23 5.86 20.69
C SER A 14 -15.49 6.48 21.29
N GLU A 15 -15.83 6.15 22.52
CA GLU A 15 -16.98 6.69 23.23
C GLU A 15 -16.83 8.19 23.52
N LYS A 16 -15.69 8.60 24.08
CA LYS A 16 -15.38 10.00 24.35
C LYS A 16 -15.37 10.83 23.07
N PHE A 17 -14.62 10.37 22.05
CA PHE A 17 -14.49 11.11 20.80
C PHE A 17 -15.86 11.35 20.15
N ARG A 18 -16.68 10.29 20.08
CA ARG A 18 -18.03 10.39 19.51
C ARG A 18 -18.92 11.35 20.32
N LYS A 19 -18.88 11.24 21.65
CA LYS A 19 -19.73 12.05 22.57
C LYS A 19 -19.35 13.52 22.54
N GLU A 20 -18.06 13.81 22.55
CA GLU A 20 -17.55 15.17 22.71
C GLU A 20 -17.46 15.94 21.39
N THR A 21 -17.18 15.25 20.29
CA THR A 21 -16.96 15.92 18.99
C THR A 21 -18.05 15.67 17.95
N GLY A 22 -18.67 14.50 17.96
CA GLY A 22 -19.59 14.08 16.91
C GLY A 22 -18.93 13.93 15.54
N LEU A 23 -17.62 14.11 15.44
CA LEU A 23 -16.87 14.09 14.18
C LEU A 23 -16.54 12.67 13.71
N LYS A 24 -16.12 12.59 12.47
CA LYS A 24 -15.55 11.38 11.87
C LYS A 24 -14.04 11.54 11.77
N PHE A 25 -13.31 10.40 11.77
CA PHE A 25 -11.85 10.42 11.69
C PHE A 25 -11.30 9.36 10.74
N VAL A 26 -10.05 9.55 10.33
CA VAL A 26 -9.26 8.64 9.51
C VAL A 26 -8.04 8.22 10.31
N LEU A 27 -7.67 6.96 10.26
CA LEU A 27 -6.39 6.47 10.78
C LEU A 27 -5.39 6.34 9.63
N SER A 28 -4.22 6.94 9.81
CA SER A 28 -3.08 6.83 8.88
C SER A 28 -1.89 6.18 9.58
N GLY A 29 -0.99 5.57 8.80
CA GLY A 29 0.21 4.90 9.33
C GLY A 29 -0.12 3.68 10.20
N THR A 30 -1.20 2.97 9.88
CA THR A 30 -1.57 1.77 10.64
C THR A 30 -0.68 0.59 10.30
N ASN A 31 -0.30 -0.16 11.34
CA ASN A 31 0.44 -1.40 11.16
C ASN A 31 -0.53 -2.54 10.85
N PRO A 32 -0.32 -3.31 9.77
CA PRO A 32 -1.15 -4.46 9.40
C PRO A 32 -1.35 -5.48 10.52
N ALA A 33 -0.30 -5.73 11.31
CA ALA A 33 -0.35 -6.67 12.44
C ALA A 33 -1.33 -6.26 13.56
N SER A 34 -1.73 -4.98 13.61
CA SER A 34 -2.66 -4.45 14.62
C SER A 34 -4.12 -4.41 14.15
N ILE A 35 -4.41 -4.88 12.93
CA ILE A 35 -5.78 -4.95 12.39
C ILE A 35 -6.49 -6.18 12.99
N GLU A 36 -7.40 -5.94 13.90
CA GLU A 36 -8.24 -6.94 14.59
C GLU A 36 -9.70 -6.55 14.46
N GLU A 37 -10.58 -7.53 14.28
CA GLU A 37 -11.99 -7.30 13.99
C GLU A 37 -12.69 -6.51 15.11
N GLU A 38 -12.46 -6.90 16.36
CA GLU A 38 -13.05 -6.22 17.53
C GLU A 38 -12.63 -4.76 17.65
N LYS A 39 -11.33 -4.46 17.41
CA LYS A 39 -10.81 -3.09 17.41
C LYS A 39 -11.44 -2.26 16.31
N MET A 40 -11.62 -2.85 15.13
CA MET A 40 -12.27 -2.19 14.00
C MET A 40 -13.71 -1.85 14.31
N GLU A 41 -14.47 -2.77 14.90
CA GLU A 41 -15.87 -2.53 15.30
C GLU A 41 -16.00 -1.36 16.26
N VAL A 42 -15.15 -1.33 17.29
CA VAL A 42 -15.13 -0.27 18.29
C VAL A 42 -14.84 1.09 17.65
N LEU A 43 -13.80 1.17 16.83
CA LEU A 43 -13.40 2.41 16.18
C LEU A 43 -14.43 2.91 15.15
N ILE A 44 -15.04 2.02 14.38
CA ILE A 44 -16.12 2.38 13.43
C ILE A 44 -17.33 2.95 14.19
N ARG A 45 -17.71 2.37 15.31
CA ARG A 45 -18.75 2.94 16.18
C ARG A 45 -18.35 4.32 16.72
N GLY A 46 -17.06 4.54 17.00
CA GLY A 46 -16.50 5.82 17.44
C GLY A 46 -16.42 6.89 16.35
N GLY A 47 -16.62 6.54 15.08
CA GLY A 47 -16.58 7.49 13.97
C GLY A 47 -15.44 7.28 12.97
N LEU A 48 -14.71 6.16 13.06
CA LEU A 48 -13.70 5.82 12.05
C LEU A 48 -14.38 5.60 10.70
N VAL A 49 -13.92 6.32 9.67
CA VAL A 49 -14.46 6.22 8.30
C VAL A 49 -13.49 5.68 7.28
N ARG A 50 -12.19 5.70 7.55
CA ARG A 50 -11.18 5.17 6.62
C ARG A 50 -9.90 4.81 7.35
N ILE A 51 -9.22 3.78 6.85
CA ILE A 51 -7.85 3.43 7.23
C ILE A 51 -6.91 3.65 6.05
N LYS A 52 -5.72 4.21 6.35
CA LYS A 52 -4.56 4.20 5.46
C LYS A 52 -3.48 3.31 6.10
N MET A 53 -3.03 2.32 5.36
CA MET A 53 -2.16 1.27 5.88
C MET A 53 -0.97 1.03 4.95
N GLY A 54 0.24 1.08 5.49
CA GLY A 54 1.45 0.77 4.75
C GLY A 54 1.53 -0.72 4.43
N PHE A 55 1.41 -1.05 3.15
CA PHE A 55 1.71 -2.38 2.61
C PHE A 55 3.17 -2.44 2.16
N GLU A 56 3.66 -1.36 1.61
CA GLU A 56 4.99 -1.09 1.05
C GLU A 56 5.29 -1.96 -0.19
N SER A 57 5.19 -3.28 -0.10
CA SER A 57 5.38 -4.22 -1.20
C SER A 57 4.59 -5.53 -0.96
N GLY A 58 4.28 -6.24 -2.04
CA GLY A 58 3.75 -7.60 -2.00
C GLY A 58 4.84 -8.68 -2.03
N SER A 59 6.12 -8.31 -1.97
CA SER A 59 7.26 -9.23 -1.86
C SER A 59 7.79 -9.28 -0.43
N ASP A 60 7.91 -10.49 0.13
CA ASP A 60 8.50 -10.68 1.45
C ASP A 60 10.00 -10.32 1.49
N ASP A 61 10.71 -10.43 0.36
CA ASP A 61 12.11 -10.06 0.24
C ASP A 61 12.27 -8.53 0.33
N VAL A 62 11.40 -7.77 -0.33
CA VAL A 62 11.36 -6.31 -0.25
C VAL A 62 10.93 -5.83 1.13
N LEU A 63 9.92 -6.46 1.76
CA LEU A 63 9.53 -6.15 3.14
C LEU A 63 10.69 -6.38 4.13
N LYS A 64 11.50 -7.42 3.89
CA LYS A 64 12.71 -7.68 4.69
C LYS A 64 13.78 -6.60 4.45
N LEU A 65 13.99 -6.16 3.21
CA LEU A 65 14.90 -5.07 2.87
C LEU A 65 14.53 -3.78 3.62
N PHE A 66 13.24 -3.45 3.66
CA PHE A 66 12.72 -2.30 4.42
C PHE A 66 12.70 -2.54 5.94
N LYS A 67 13.24 -3.65 6.44
CA LYS A 67 13.22 -4.03 7.86
C LYS A 67 11.81 -4.00 8.48
N ARG A 68 10.79 -4.28 7.65
CA ARG A 68 9.40 -4.32 8.13
C ARG A 68 9.15 -5.58 8.96
N PRO A 69 8.54 -5.46 10.15
CA PRO A 69 8.25 -6.60 11.02
C PRO A 69 7.03 -7.42 10.56
N VAL A 70 6.55 -7.19 9.34
CA VAL A 70 5.37 -7.86 8.75
C VAL A 70 5.76 -8.63 7.50
N ARG A 71 4.95 -9.62 7.15
CA ARG A 71 5.04 -10.43 5.94
C ARG A 71 3.73 -10.36 5.16
N THR A 72 3.76 -10.74 3.90
CA THR A 72 2.60 -10.75 2.99
C THR A 72 1.40 -11.51 3.58
N LYS A 73 1.64 -12.58 4.36
CA LYS A 73 0.58 -13.29 5.08
C LYS A 73 -0.20 -12.38 6.07
N GLN A 74 0.51 -11.51 6.79
CA GLN A 74 -0.12 -10.58 7.73
C GLN A 74 -0.84 -9.45 7.01
N LEU A 75 -0.27 -8.96 5.89
CA LEU A 75 -0.93 -7.99 5.01
C LEU A 75 -2.25 -8.55 4.46
N ARG A 76 -2.24 -9.80 3.99
CA ARG A 76 -3.44 -10.50 3.50
C ARG A 76 -4.50 -10.59 4.58
N ARG A 77 -4.14 -11.07 5.78
CA ARG A 77 -5.07 -11.14 6.92
C ARG A 77 -5.68 -9.78 7.26
N ALA A 78 -4.88 -8.72 7.24
CA ALA A 78 -5.38 -7.35 7.47
C ALA A 78 -6.40 -6.93 6.40
N ALA A 79 -6.10 -7.18 5.11
CA ALA A 79 -7.01 -6.89 4.01
C ALA A 79 -8.33 -7.69 4.13
N GLU A 80 -8.24 -8.98 4.46
CA GLU A 80 -9.40 -9.84 4.71
C GLU A 80 -10.27 -9.32 5.86
N THR A 81 -9.64 -8.92 6.96
CA THR A 81 -10.37 -8.34 8.11
C THR A 81 -11.06 -7.03 7.72
N LEU A 82 -10.34 -6.12 7.03
CA LEU A 82 -10.91 -4.85 6.58
C LEU A 82 -12.06 -5.05 5.57
N SER A 83 -11.99 -6.07 4.73
CA SER A 83 -13.04 -6.37 3.74
C SER A 83 -14.40 -6.72 4.38
N LYS A 84 -14.42 -7.23 5.62
CA LYS A 84 -15.65 -7.51 6.39
C LYS A 84 -16.45 -6.24 6.73
N PHE A 85 -15.78 -5.08 6.70
CA PHE A 85 -16.39 -3.79 6.99
C PHE A 85 -16.82 -3.01 5.74
N ARG A 86 -16.91 -3.70 4.58
CA ARG A 86 -17.46 -3.13 3.36
C ARG A 86 -18.86 -2.53 3.65
N GLY A 87 -19.06 -1.28 3.19
CA GLY A 87 -20.29 -0.54 3.42
C GLY A 87 -20.41 0.13 4.80
N LYS A 88 -19.56 -0.21 5.77
CA LYS A 88 -19.50 0.47 7.07
C LYS A 88 -18.46 1.57 7.11
N MET A 89 -17.49 1.54 6.20
CA MET A 89 -16.43 2.53 6.04
C MET A 89 -16.07 2.73 4.56
N VAL A 90 -15.37 3.81 4.27
CA VAL A 90 -14.77 4.06 2.95
C VAL A 90 -13.69 3.01 2.68
N ALA A 91 -13.51 2.62 1.44
CA ALA A 91 -12.49 1.67 1.03
C ALA A 91 -11.11 2.03 1.64
N PRO A 92 -10.42 1.08 2.28
CA PRO A 92 -9.10 1.33 2.84
C PRO A 92 -8.12 1.75 1.75
N ALA A 93 -7.14 2.57 2.10
CA ALA A 93 -6.03 2.92 1.22
C ALA A 93 -4.79 2.12 1.64
N PHE A 94 -4.21 1.40 0.68
CA PHE A 94 -2.95 0.67 0.85
C PHE A 94 -1.82 1.50 0.24
N GLU A 95 -0.83 1.81 1.08
CA GLU A 95 0.30 2.64 0.71
C GLU A 95 1.43 1.72 0.24
N MET A 96 1.91 1.93 -0.99
CA MET A 96 2.94 1.12 -1.64
C MET A 96 4.14 1.99 -1.97
N ILE A 97 5.34 1.45 -1.77
CA ILE A 97 6.59 2.09 -2.18
C ILE A 97 7.00 1.49 -3.54
N VAL A 98 7.31 2.35 -4.50
CA VAL A 98 7.78 2.00 -5.84
C VAL A 98 9.11 2.72 -6.13
N ASP A 99 9.70 2.47 -7.29
CA ASP A 99 11.00 3.02 -7.71
C ASP A 99 12.17 2.61 -6.78
N ASN A 100 12.03 1.48 -6.10
CA ASN A 100 13.10 0.93 -5.28
C ASN A 100 14.19 0.34 -6.20
N PRO A 101 15.44 0.87 -6.19
CA PRO A 101 16.50 0.41 -7.07
C PRO A 101 16.99 -1.01 -6.75
N PHE A 102 16.64 -1.55 -5.58
CA PHE A 102 16.99 -2.90 -5.14
C PHE A 102 15.87 -3.93 -5.36
N GLU A 103 14.73 -3.49 -5.90
CA GLU A 103 13.59 -4.35 -6.20
C GLU A 103 13.68 -4.87 -7.63
N SER A 104 13.57 -6.17 -7.80
CA SER A 104 13.54 -6.80 -9.11
C SER A 104 12.15 -6.66 -9.76
N ASN A 105 12.09 -6.80 -11.09
CA ASN A 105 10.79 -6.87 -11.80
C ASN A 105 9.92 -8.03 -11.28
N GLU A 106 10.53 -9.13 -10.85
CA GLU A 106 9.80 -10.25 -10.27
C GLU A 106 9.14 -9.89 -8.93
N ASP A 107 9.79 -9.08 -8.08
CA ASP A 107 9.20 -8.58 -6.83
C ASP A 107 8.02 -7.65 -7.10
N LEU A 108 8.13 -6.80 -8.12
CA LEU A 108 7.03 -5.94 -8.58
C LEU A 108 5.85 -6.78 -9.11
N TYR A 109 6.11 -7.86 -9.84
CA TYR A 109 5.06 -8.79 -10.27
C TYR A 109 4.41 -9.51 -9.08
N ARG A 110 5.17 -9.92 -8.06
CA ARG A 110 4.62 -10.47 -6.81
C ARG A 110 3.71 -9.45 -6.12
N THR A 111 4.08 -8.17 -6.15
CA THR A 111 3.24 -7.09 -5.62
C THR A 111 1.92 -6.97 -6.38
N ILE A 112 1.94 -7.04 -7.70
CA ILE A 112 0.73 -7.03 -8.55
C ILE A 112 -0.14 -8.26 -8.26
N GLU A 113 0.44 -9.45 -8.19
CA GLU A 113 -0.27 -10.69 -7.85
C GLU A 113 -0.89 -10.62 -6.46
N PHE A 114 -0.15 -10.06 -5.50
CA PHE A 114 -0.66 -9.86 -4.16
C PHE A 114 -1.89 -8.94 -4.14
N LEU A 115 -1.85 -7.81 -4.87
CA LEU A 115 -2.99 -6.88 -4.99
C LEU A 115 -4.18 -7.53 -5.70
N ASP A 116 -3.94 -8.40 -6.68
CA ASP A 116 -4.99 -9.15 -7.37
C ASP A 116 -5.69 -10.16 -6.44
N ASP A 117 -4.93 -10.81 -5.58
CA ASP A 117 -5.41 -11.86 -4.69
C ASP A 117 -6.18 -11.37 -3.45
N ILE A 118 -5.86 -10.16 -2.92
CA ILE A 118 -6.52 -9.66 -1.71
C ILE A 118 -7.95 -9.17 -2.00
N PRO A 119 -8.88 -9.30 -1.02
CA PRO A 119 -10.26 -8.87 -1.24
C PRO A 119 -10.40 -7.35 -1.35
N GLY A 120 -11.18 -6.90 -2.34
CA GLY A 120 -11.61 -5.50 -2.46
C GLY A 120 -12.90 -5.19 -1.68
N PRO A 121 -13.35 -3.92 -1.67
CA PRO A 121 -12.72 -2.79 -2.33
C PRO A 121 -11.56 -2.19 -1.54
N PHE A 122 -10.56 -1.67 -2.21
CA PHE A 122 -9.47 -0.88 -1.66
C PHE A 122 -8.98 0.13 -2.71
N THR A 123 -8.18 1.09 -2.30
CA THR A 123 -7.41 1.96 -3.19
C THR A 123 -5.91 1.79 -2.91
N VAL A 124 -5.08 2.05 -3.88
CA VAL A 124 -3.62 2.05 -3.73
C VAL A 124 -3.12 3.48 -3.83
N SER A 125 -2.26 3.88 -2.89
CA SER A 125 -1.48 5.12 -2.95
C SER A 125 -0.03 4.76 -3.18
N MET A 126 0.57 5.22 -4.26
CA MET A 126 1.95 4.93 -4.62
C MET A 126 2.87 6.05 -4.19
N PHE A 127 4.00 5.70 -3.62
CA PHE A 127 5.05 6.62 -3.20
C PHE A 127 6.37 6.16 -3.82
N SER A 128 7.11 7.08 -4.44
CA SER A 128 8.49 6.80 -4.88
C SER A 128 9.41 6.67 -3.67
N LEU A 129 10.26 5.66 -3.66
CA LEU A 129 11.26 5.51 -2.59
C LEU A 129 12.12 6.76 -2.50
N GLN A 130 12.30 7.26 -1.29
CA GLN A 130 13.25 8.32 -0.97
C GLN A 130 14.23 7.83 0.10
N PHE A 131 15.50 8.10 -0.10
CA PHE A 131 16.53 7.85 0.90
C PHE A 131 16.56 9.01 1.90
N MET A 132 16.21 8.71 3.12
CA MET A 132 16.21 9.70 4.20
C MET A 132 17.48 9.58 5.03
N PRO A 133 18.24 10.65 5.26
CA PRO A 133 19.44 10.61 6.10
C PRO A 133 19.16 9.98 7.47
N GLY A 134 20.06 9.12 7.96
CA GLY A 134 19.92 8.44 9.24
C GLY A 134 18.97 7.25 9.24
N THR A 135 18.46 6.82 8.08
CA THR A 135 17.72 5.55 7.99
C THR A 135 18.67 4.40 7.65
N ALA A 136 18.40 3.22 8.21
CA ALA A 136 19.20 2.04 7.98
C ALA A 136 19.37 1.69 6.49
N LEU A 137 18.34 1.93 5.68
CA LEU A 137 18.42 1.70 4.24
C LEU A 137 19.44 2.62 3.57
N THR A 138 19.46 3.91 3.96
CA THR A 138 20.42 4.89 3.42
C THR A 138 21.86 4.59 3.87
N GLU A 139 22.03 4.12 5.10
CA GLU A 139 23.34 3.77 5.66
C GLU A 139 23.94 2.49 5.06
N GLU A 140 23.09 1.59 4.55
CA GLU A 140 23.51 0.31 3.94
C GLU A 140 23.76 0.42 2.42
N VAL A 141 23.50 1.58 1.81
CA VAL A 141 23.71 1.81 0.37
C VAL A 141 25.10 2.38 0.12
N ASP A 142 26.00 1.57 -0.43
CA ASP A 142 27.34 1.99 -0.81
C ASP A 142 27.39 2.81 -2.11
N ASP A 143 26.31 2.81 -2.92
CA ASP A 143 26.22 3.54 -4.17
C ASP A 143 25.64 4.94 -3.95
N PHE A 144 26.53 5.89 -3.72
CA PHE A 144 26.19 7.31 -3.51
C PHE A 144 25.37 7.90 -4.67
N LYS A 145 25.62 7.49 -5.90
CA LYS A 145 24.89 7.98 -7.09
C LYS A 145 23.41 7.55 -7.04
N THR A 146 23.15 6.31 -6.70
CA THR A 146 21.76 5.80 -6.51
C THR A 146 21.04 6.56 -5.41
N VAL A 147 21.73 6.89 -4.31
CA VAL A 147 21.15 7.69 -3.22
C VAL A 147 20.84 9.10 -3.69
N GLU A 148 21.77 9.77 -4.37
CA GLU A 148 21.63 11.13 -4.87
C GLU A 148 20.46 11.26 -5.86
N GLU A 149 20.34 10.35 -6.83
CA GLU A 149 19.23 10.32 -7.79
C GLU A 149 17.84 10.17 -7.12
N HIS A 150 17.79 9.69 -5.88
CA HIS A 150 16.54 9.47 -5.13
C HIS A 150 16.30 10.50 -4.01
N ILE A 151 17.33 11.27 -3.60
CA ILE A 151 17.17 12.36 -2.62
C ILE A 151 16.58 13.63 -3.28
N ASP A 152 16.97 13.95 -4.50
CA ASP A 152 16.56 15.17 -5.22
C ASP A 152 15.12 15.15 -5.76
N LYS A 153 14.34 14.11 -5.47
CA LYS A 153 12.93 14.10 -5.85
C LYS A 153 12.13 15.04 -4.96
N GLU A 154 11.72 16.14 -5.53
CA GLU A 154 10.92 17.19 -4.91
C GLU A 154 9.58 16.67 -4.32
N TYR A 155 9.09 15.53 -4.81
CA TYR A 155 7.83 14.93 -4.38
C TYR A 155 7.87 13.41 -4.32
N MET A 156 7.59 12.85 -3.14
CA MET A 156 7.41 11.40 -2.95
C MET A 156 6.23 10.80 -3.75
N PHE A 157 5.36 11.65 -4.28
CA PHE A 157 4.22 11.24 -5.14
C PHE A 157 4.56 11.17 -6.62
N SER A 158 5.78 11.59 -7.01
CA SER A 158 6.25 11.54 -8.39
C SER A 158 7.04 10.25 -8.60
N TYR A 159 6.41 9.23 -9.15
CA TYR A 159 7.05 7.95 -9.47
C TYR A 159 7.45 7.87 -10.95
N LYS A 160 8.45 7.02 -11.26
CA LYS A 160 8.97 6.84 -12.63
C LYS A 160 7.86 6.29 -13.54
N PRO A 161 7.74 6.81 -14.78
CA PRO A 161 6.73 6.35 -15.73
C PRO A 161 7.13 5.02 -16.38
N THR A 162 7.27 3.96 -15.59
CA THR A 162 7.53 2.61 -16.06
C THR A 162 6.23 1.86 -16.37
N ALA A 163 6.30 0.82 -17.21
CA ALA A 163 5.16 -0.02 -17.52
C ALA A 163 4.58 -0.69 -16.26
N ILE A 164 5.45 -1.11 -15.34
CA ILE A 164 5.04 -1.78 -14.11
C ILE A 164 4.40 -0.78 -13.13
N ASN A 165 4.97 0.40 -12.92
CA ASN A 165 4.37 1.42 -12.08
C ASN A 165 2.98 1.83 -12.60
N LEU A 166 2.86 1.96 -13.92
CA LEU A 166 1.57 2.23 -14.55
C LEU A 166 0.59 1.08 -14.34
N PHE A 167 1.06 -0.17 -14.37
CA PHE A 167 0.23 -1.34 -14.09
C PHE A 167 -0.25 -1.36 -12.61
N VAL A 168 0.62 -1.08 -11.66
CA VAL A 168 0.24 -0.94 -10.24
C VAL A 168 -0.77 0.19 -10.07
N SER A 169 -0.62 1.30 -10.80
CA SER A 169 -1.54 2.45 -10.71
C SER A 169 -2.97 2.14 -11.14
N ILE A 170 -3.21 1.08 -11.91
CA ILE A 170 -4.57 0.62 -12.24
C ILE A 170 -5.33 0.28 -10.95
N PHE A 171 -4.67 -0.37 -10.00
CA PHE A 171 -5.27 -0.72 -8.70
C PHE A 171 -5.58 0.51 -7.81
N ALA A 172 -4.99 1.67 -8.11
CA ALA A 172 -5.35 2.92 -7.43
C ALA A 172 -6.76 3.42 -7.81
N ILE A 173 -7.23 3.05 -9.00
CA ILE A 173 -8.51 3.50 -9.57
C ILE A 173 -9.57 2.40 -9.46
N ILE A 174 -9.23 1.20 -9.89
CA ILE A 174 -10.11 0.04 -9.91
C ILE A 174 -9.35 -1.22 -9.50
N LYS A 175 -10.07 -2.22 -8.98
CA LYS A 175 -9.53 -3.58 -8.92
C LYS A 175 -9.83 -4.27 -10.26
N PRO A 176 -8.82 -4.46 -11.14
CA PRO A 176 -9.05 -5.10 -12.43
C PRO A 176 -9.44 -6.57 -12.25
N SER A 177 -10.06 -7.17 -13.28
CA SER A 177 -10.33 -8.61 -13.24
C SER A 177 -9.04 -9.41 -13.30
N HIS A 178 -9.01 -10.56 -12.65
CA HIS A 178 -7.87 -11.47 -12.65
C HIS A 178 -7.39 -11.84 -14.07
N PHE A 179 -8.33 -11.97 -15.01
CA PHE A 179 -7.99 -12.20 -16.42
C PHE A 179 -7.20 -11.02 -17.02
N LEU A 180 -7.62 -9.79 -16.75
CA LEU A 180 -6.95 -8.57 -17.24
C LEU A 180 -5.54 -8.44 -16.62
N VAL A 181 -5.40 -8.74 -15.33
CA VAL A 181 -4.09 -8.75 -14.65
C VAL A 181 -3.13 -9.73 -15.33
N LYS A 182 -3.57 -10.98 -15.58
CA LYS A 182 -2.77 -11.98 -16.29
C LYS A 182 -2.43 -11.58 -17.73
N LEU A 183 -3.37 -10.97 -18.44
CA LEU A 183 -3.16 -10.50 -19.80
C LEU A 183 -2.10 -9.40 -19.85
N ILE A 184 -2.23 -8.36 -19.02
CA ILE A 184 -1.27 -7.24 -18.97
C ILE A 184 0.11 -7.75 -18.57
N ARG A 185 0.21 -8.59 -17.52
CA ARG A 185 1.48 -9.21 -17.13
C ARG A 185 2.16 -9.93 -18.29
N ARG A 186 1.41 -10.73 -19.05
CA ARG A 186 1.94 -11.46 -20.23
C ARG A 186 2.44 -10.53 -21.32
N MET A 187 1.79 -9.38 -21.49
CA MET A 187 2.15 -8.39 -22.53
C MET A 187 3.43 -7.63 -22.19
N ILE A 188 3.69 -7.37 -20.90
CA ILE A 188 4.84 -6.58 -20.46
C ILE A 188 6.04 -7.44 -20.07
N ALA A 189 5.86 -8.72 -19.77
CA ALA A 189 6.95 -9.60 -19.32
C ALA A 189 8.10 -9.63 -20.33
N GLY A 190 9.33 -9.27 -19.87
CA GLY A 190 10.53 -9.15 -20.69
C GLY A 190 10.57 -7.94 -21.63
N ARG A 191 9.64 -6.98 -21.46
CA ARG A 191 9.54 -5.75 -22.27
C ARG A 191 9.18 -4.54 -21.43
N GLU A 192 9.45 -4.57 -20.14
CA GLU A 192 8.95 -3.62 -19.14
C GLU A 192 9.25 -2.17 -19.53
N ASP A 193 10.43 -1.91 -20.08
CA ASP A 193 10.85 -0.56 -20.49
C ASP A 193 10.16 -0.07 -21.76
N ASN A 194 9.67 -0.98 -22.62
CA ASN A 194 9.12 -0.64 -23.93
C ASN A 194 7.58 -0.63 -23.98
N CYS A 195 6.90 -1.14 -22.96
CA CYS A 195 5.45 -1.31 -22.96
C CYS A 195 4.68 -0.13 -22.34
N TYR A 196 5.35 0.90 -21.85
CA TYR A 196 4.70 2.06 -21.24
C TYR A 196 3.62 2.70 -22.13
N PRO A 197 3.86 3.00 -23.43
CA PRO A 197 2.82 3.58 -24.28
C PRO A 197 1.61 2.68 -24.47
N LEU A 198 1.82 1.35 -24.51
CA LEU A 198 0.76 0.37 -24.68
C LEU A 198 -0.17 0.34 -23.45
N ILE A 199 0.40 0.27 -22.25
CA ILE A 199 -0.36 0.24 -21.00
C ILE A 199 -1.07 1.57 -20.78
N LYS A 200 -0.42 2.69 -21.08
CA LYS A 200 -1.03 4.01 -21.05
C LYS A 200 -2.28 4.06 -21.92
N ASN A 201 -2.23 3.54 -23.15
CA ASN A 201 -3.39 3.49 -24.05
C ASN A 201 -4.52 2.59 -23.53
N ILE A 202 -4.20 1.51 -22.80
CA ILE A 202 -5.21 0.67 -22.14
C ILE A 202 -5.91 1.46 -21.03
N LEU A 203 -5.15 2.18 -20.20
CA LEU A 203 -5.70 2.99 -19.10
C LEU A 203 -6.63 4.12 -19.57
N TYR A 204 -6.32 4.77 -20.70
CA TYR A 204 -7.19 5.81 -21.25
C TYR A 204 -8.51 5.28 -21.83
N LYS A 205 -8.66 3.97 -21.95
CA LYS A 205 -9.87 3.33 -22.48
C LYS A 205 -10.73 2.67 -21.38
N LEU A 206 -10.23 2.61 -20.13
CA LEU A 206 -10.95 2.16 -18.94
C LEU A 206 -11.61 3.31 -18.19
#